data_6920d486380dee131a28163a8ec43177
#
_entry.id   6920d486380dee131a28163a8ec43177
#
_cell.length_a   1.000
_cell.length_b   1.000
_cell.length_c   1.000
_cell.angle_alpha   90.00
_cell.angle_beta   90.00
_cell.angle_gamma   90.00
#
_symmetry.space_group_name_H-M   'P 1'
#
loop_
_entity.id
_entity.type
_entity.pdbx_description
1 polymer ?
#
loop_
_entity_poly.entity_id
_entity_poly.type
_entity_poly.pdbx_seq_one_letter_code
_entity_poly.pdbx_strand_id
1 'polypeptide(L)'
;MFKKLKDKKGFTLVELIVVLVILAILAALLIPSLTGYIDKANKEKVVAETRMVAMAVQTEASEAYGAAGAGKTLNDTKDDTTWTDDTKSETDHIDNIKALAEVVDLTNTTFEATISKDGKLTEVKYNSGVYTCTYNATKKTYETVKSTNKLLNKVTISK
;
A
#
# COMPACT_ATOMS: atom_id res chain seq x y z
N MET A 1 -51.75 25.54 -41.17
CA MET A 1 -50.47 26.24 -41.12
C MET A 1 -49.38 25.20 -40.81
N PHE A 2 -48.75 24.59 -41.81
CA PHE A 2 -47.77 23.53 -41.64
C PHE A 2 -46.39 24.13 -41.37
N LYS A 3 -45.83 23.89 -40.22
CA LYS A 3 -44.48 24.29 -39.84
C LYS A 3 -43.47 23.48 -40.68
N LYS A 4 -42.74 24.13 -41.59
CA LYS A 4 -41.63 23.57 -42.34
C LYS A 4 -40.58 23.00 -41.36
N LEU A 5 -40.44 21.67 -41.32
CA LEU A 5 -39.34 21.03 -40.63
C LEU A 5 -38.03 21.44 -41.30
N LYS A 6 -37.20 22.16 -40.55
CA LYS A 6 -35.86 22.60 -40.97
C LYS A 6 -35.04 21.32 -41.22
N ASP A 7 -34.55 21.15 -42.46
CA ASP A 7 -33.68 20.04 -42.85
C ASP A 7 -32.48 19.98 -41.90
N LYS A 8 -32.46 19.00 -41.03
CA LYS A 8 -31.29 18.66 -40.23
C LYS A 8 -30.34 17.91 -41.16
N LYS A 9 -29.26 18.54 -41.58
CA LYS A 9 -28.16 17.88 -42.28
C LYS A 9 -27.61 16.77 -41.36
N GLY A 10 -27.85 15.51 -41.71
CA GLY A 10 -27.26 14.36 -41.04
C GLY A 10 -25.79 14.17 -41.43
N PHE A 11 -25.01 13.57 -40.57
CA PHE A 11 -23.65 13.17 -40.89
C PHE A 11 -23.63 12.11 -41.98
N THR A 12 -22.67 12.22 -42.89
CA THR A 12 -22.42 11.17 -43.90
C THR A 12 -21.70 9.98 -43.26
N LEU A 13 -21.91 8.79 -43.79
CA LEU A 13 -21.24 7.56 -43.32
C LEU A 13 -19.72 7.71 -43.43
N VAL A 14 -19.23 8.38 -44.47
CA VAL A 14 -17.81 8.64 -44.69
C VAL A 14 -17.19 9.52 -43.60
N GLU A 15 -17.88 10.62 -43.22
CA GLU A 15 -17.42 11.49 -42.13
C GLU A 15 -17.29 10.73 -40.82
N LEU A 16 -18.22 9.81 -40.53
CA LEU A 16 -18.19 9.02 -39.30
C LEU A 16 -17.04 8.03 -39.31
N ILE A 17 -16.78 7.34 -40.42
CA ILE A 17 -15.65 6.43 -40.57
C ILE A 17 -14.30 7.14 -40.40
N VAL A 18 -14.14 8.31 -41.05
CA VAL A 18 -12.88 9.09 -40.95
C VAL A 18 -12.60 9.49 -39.49
N VAL A 19 -13.59 9.95 -38.76
CA VAL A 19 -13.45 10.33 -37.35
C VAL A 19 -13.06 9.11 -36.50
N LEU A 20 -13.69 7.95 -36.72
CA LEU A 20 -13.35 6.72 -35.99
C LEU A 20 -11.90 6.26 -36.28
N VAL A 21 -11.43 6.34 -37.52
CA VAL A 21 -10.05 6.00 -37.88
C VAL A 21 -9.05 6.93 -37.20
N ILE A 22 -9.31 8.25 -37.18
CA ILE A 22 -8.44 9.22 -36.51
C ILE A 22 -8.39 8.93 -35.00
N LEU A 23 -9.54 8.70 -34.36
CA LEU A 23 -9.60 8.35 -32.94
C LEU A 23 -8.86 7.04 -32.63
N ALA A 24 -8.96 6.03 -33.48
CA ALA A 24 -8.24 4.76 -33.33
C ALA A 24 -6.72 4.96 -33.39
N ILE A 25 -6.22 5.79 -34.32
CA ILE A 25 -4.79 6.10 -34.41
C ILE A 25 -4.30 6.85 -33.16
N LEU A 26 -5.06 7.86 -32.72
CA LEU A 26 -4.70 8.62 -31.52
C LEU A 26 -4.72 7.73 -30.27
N ALA A 27 -5.72 6.87 -30.11
CA ALA A 27 -5.80 5.92 -29.00
C ALA A 27 -4.62 4.93 -29.00
N ALA A 28 -4.22 4.41 -30.15
CA ALA A 28 -3.10 3.49 -30.29
C ALA A 28 -1.76 4.10 -29.81
N LEU A 29 -1.58 5.39 -29.95
CA LEU A 29 -0.38 6.11 -29.48
C LEU A 29 -0.45 6.48 -28.00
N LEU A 30 -1.64 6.80 -27.47
CA LEU A 30 -1.83 7.28 -26.09
C LEU A 30 -1.85 6.15 -25.07
N ILE A 31 -2.46 5.00 -25.40
CA ILE A 31 -2.64 3.89 -24.45
C ILE A 31 -1.30 3.37 -23.87
N PRO A 32 -0.25 3.07 -24.68
CA PRO A 32 1.02 2.61 -24.14
C PRO A 32 1.70 3.60 -23.20
N SER A 33 1.60 4.88 -23.52
CA SER A 33 2.16 5.95 -22.67
C SER A 33 1.44 6.05 -21.33
N LEU A 34 0.11 5.97 -21.33
CA LEU A 34 -0.73 6.11 -20.14
C LEU A 34 -0.52 4.95 -19.16
N THR A 35 -0.37 3.71 -19.66
CA THR A 35 -0.17 2.54 -18.80
C THR A 35 1.11 2.64 -17.97
N GLY A 36 2.19 3.20 -18.52
CA GLY A 36 3.43 3.44 -17.80
C GLY A 36 3.29 4.44 -16.64
N TYR A 37 2.53 5.50 -16.84
CA TYR A 37 2.24 6.49 -15.78
C TYR A 37 1.37 5.91 -14.67
N ILE A 38 0.36 5.09 -15.03
CA ILE A 38 -0.50 4.42 -14.04
C ILE A 38 0.32 3.46 -13.19
N ASP A 39 1.22 2.66 -13.79
CA ASP A 39 2.11 1.76 -13.05
C ASP A 39 3.00 2.51 -12.06
N LYS A 40 3.59 3.62 -12.50
CA LYS A 40 4.41 4.49 -11.64
C LYS A 40 3.59 5.08 -10.49
N ALA A 41 2.42 5.63 -10.78
CA ALA A 41 1.54 6.20 -9.76
C ALA A 41 1.11 5.16 -8.71
N ASN A 42 0.80 3.93 -9.14
CA ASN A 42 0.46 2.84 -8.24
C ASN A 42 1.64 2.46 -7.33
N LYS A 43 2.87 2.42 -7.85
CA LYS A 43 4.08 2.17 -7.04
C LYS A 43 4.30 3.28 -6.01
N GLU A 44 4.16 4.54 -6.40
CA GLU A 44 4.31 5.68 -5.49
C GLU A 44 3.24 5.66 -4.39
N LYS A 45 2.00 5.29 -4.73
CA LYS A 45 0.91 5.08 -3.77
C LYS A 45 1.29 4.03 -2.73
N VAL A 46 1.76 2.86 -3.17
CA VAL A 46 2.15 1.76 -2.26
C VAL A 46 3.33 2.16 -1.38
N VAL A 47 4.29 2.95 -1.87
CA VAL A 47 5.36 3.52 -1.05
C VAL A 47 4.81 4.45 0.04
N ALA A 48 3.83 5.30 -0.29
CA ALA A 48 3.20 6.19 0.69
C ALA A 48 2.45 5.39 1.78
N GLU A 49 1.68 4.38 1.39
CA GLU A 49 0.98 3.47 2.31
C GLU A 49 1.98 2.69 3.20
N THR A 50 3.08 2.19 2.63
CA THR A 50 4.15 1.53 3.40
C THR A 50 4.76 2.47 4.46
N ARG A 51 4.88 3.75 4.14
CA ARG A 51 5.38 4.76 5.08
C ARG A 51 4.41 4.97 6.24
N MET A 52 3.10 4.99 5.98
CA MET A 52 2.08 5.08 7.03
C MET A 52 2.14 3.87 7.95
N VAL A 53 2.21 2.66 7.40
CA VAL A 53 2.38 1.42 8.19
C VAL A 53 3.67 1.45 8.99
N ALA A 54 4.79 1.89 8.42
CA ALA A 54 6.06 1.98 9.12
C ALA A 54 6.01 2.94 10.31
N MET A 55 5.35 4.08 10.16
CA MET A 55 5.14 5.03 11.26
C MET A 55 4.23 4.44 12.34
N ALA A 56 3.15 3.78 11.97
CA ALA A 56 2.24 3.13 12.90
C ALA A 56 2.93 2.02 13.71
N VAL A 57 3.71 1.17 13.04
CA VAL A 57 4.53 0.12 13.71
C VAL A 57 5.54 0.75 14.67
N GLN A 58 6.24 1.81 14.26
CA GLN A 58 7.22 2.46 15.13
C GLN A 58 6.55 3.12 16.34
N THR A 59 5.36 3.72 16.18
CA THR A 59 4.60 4.31 17.28
C THR A 59 4.20 3.25 18.28
N GLU A 60 3.54 2.19 17.85
CA GLU A 60 3.10 1.09 18.72
C GLU A 60 4.29 0.40 19.39
N ALA A 61 5.40 0.19 18.66
CA ALA A 61 6.62 -0.38 19.23
C ALA A 61 7.25 0.51 20.32
N SER A 62 7.20 1.83 20.13
CA SER A 62 7.72 2.80 21.09
C SER A 62 6.85 2.87 22.35
N GLU A 63 5.54 2.77 22.20
CA GLU A 63 4.59 2.70 23.33
C GLU A 63 4.79 1.45 24.17
N ALA A 64 4.88 0.28 23.52
CA ALA A 64 5.12 -0.98 24.18
C ALA A 64 6.47 -1.00 24.89
N TYR A 65 7.53 -0.48 24.26
CA TYR A 65 8.85 -0.37 24.88
C TYR A 65 8.83 0.57 26.09
N GLY A 66 8.11 1.69 26.01
CA GLY A 66 7.92 2.62 27.11
C GLY A 66 7.15 1.98 28.28
N ALA A 67 6.12 1.19 27.99
CA ALA A 67 5.32 0.47 28.99
C ALA A 67 6.12 -0.65 29.69
N ALA A 68 7.03 -1.32 29.00
CA ALA A 68 7.90 -2.33 29.58
C ALA A 68 8.83 -1.78 30.67
N GLY A 69 9.13 -0.49 30.67
CA GLY A 69 9.93 0.21 31.69
C GLY A 69 11.43 0.23 31.41
N ALA A 70 12.14 1.08 32.14
CA ALA A 70 13.56 1.31 31.93
C ALA A 70 14.40 0.04 32.16
N GLY A 71 15.22 -0.31 31.18
CA GLY A 71 16.13 -1.46 31.22
C GLY A 71 15.50 -2.80 30.83
N LYS A 72 14.23 -2.82 30.42
CA LYS A 72 13.60 -4.00 29.84
C LYS A 72 13.64 -3.93 28.31
N THR A 73 13.61 -5.10 27.67
CA THR A 73 13.53 -5.25 26.22
C THR A 73 12.14 -5.75 25.85
N LEU A 74 11.69 -5.45 24.64
CA LEU A 74 10.49 -6.08 24.09
C LEU A 74 10.74 -7.57 23.97
N ASN A 75 9.76 -8.34 24.41
CA ASN A 75 9.73 -9.78 24.37
C ASN A 75 10.78 -10.51 25.22
N ASP A 76 10.38 -10.78 26.43
CA ASP A 76 11.02 -11.78 27.31
C ASP A 76 10.13 -13.04 27.47
N THR A 77 9.18 -13.28 26.56
CA THR A 77 8.31 -14.45 26.58
C THR A 77 8.88 -15.61 25.79
N LYS A 78 8.50 -16.83 26.19
CA LYS A 78 9.07 -18.12 25.79
C LYS A 78 9.10 -18.44 24.28
N ASP A 79 8.54 -17.61 23.44
CA ASP A 79 8.55 -17.78 21.98
C ASP A 79 9.11 -16.52 21.30
N ASP A 80 10.35 -16.60 20.93
CA ASP A 80 11.25 -15.53 20.44
C ASP A 80 10.82 -14.87 19.10
N THR A 81 9.60 -15.10 18.62
CA THR A 81 9.17 -14.70 17.27
C THR A 81 7.91 -13.84 17.22
N THR A 82 7.11 -13.80 18.28
CA THR A 82 5.84 -13.08 18.30
C THR A 82 5.88 -11.94 19.33
N TRP A 83 5.32 -10.80 18.93
CA TRP A 83 5.27 -9.64 19.80
C TRP A 83 4.10 -9.73 20.78
N THR A 84 4.43 -9.99 22.05
CA THR A 84 3.48 -9.88 23.17
C THR A 84 4.12 -9.07 24.26
N ASP A 85 3.36 -8.26 24.97
CA ASP A 85 3.76 -7.65 26.22
C ASP A 85 2.84 -8.12 27.36
N ASP A 86 3.10 -7.69 28.59
CA ASP A 86 2.32 -8.10 29.77
C ASP A 86 0.84 -7.59 29.71
N THR A 87 0.51 -6.71 28.76
CA THR A 87 -0.79 -6.03 28.68
C THR A 87 -1.55 -6.31 27.38
N LYS A 88 -0.86 -6.65 26.31
CA LYS A 88 -1.43 -6.82 24.96
C LYS A 88 -0.95 -8.10 24.27
N SER A 89 -1.84 -8.73 23.52
CA SER A 89 -1.51 -9.83 22.62
C SER A 89 -0.97 -9.31 21.27
N GLU A 90 -0.36 -10.17 20.47
CA GLU A 90 0.06 -9.84 19.09
C GLU A 90 -1.10 -9.27 18.25
N THR A 91 -2.30 -9.82 18.44
CA THR A 91 -3.50 -9.37 17.72
C THR A 91 -3.86 -7.94 18.10
N ASP A 92 -3.78 -7.56 19.38
CA ASP A 92 -4.07 -6.21 19.85
C ASP A 92 -3.08 -5.20 19.27
N HIS A 93 -1.79 -5.54 19.22
CA HIS A 93 -0.78 -4.70 18.57
C HIS A 93 -1.02 -4.54 17.07
N ILE A 94 -1.38 -5.62 16.37
CA ILE A 94 -1.71 -5.58 14.94
C ILE A 94 -2.93 -4.68 14.69
N ASP A 95 -3.96 -4.77 15.50
CA ASP A 95 -5.18 -3.97 15.35
C ASP A 95 -4.93 -2.49 15.66
N ASN A 96 -4.09 -2.18 16.65
CA ASN A 96 -3.62 -0.82 16.91
C ASN A 96 -2.83 -0.25 15.73
N ILE A 97 -1.89 -1.03 15.16
CA ILE A 97 -1.12 -0.63 13.98
C ILE A 97 -2.05 -0.34 12.80
N LYS A 98 -3.06 -1.18 12.58
CA LYS A 98 -4.05 -0.95 11.51
C LYS A 98 -4.85 0.33 11.72
N ALA A 99 -5.25 0.60 12.97
CA ALA A 99 -5.98 1.82 13.30
C ALA A 99 -5.12 3.08 13.11
N LEU A 100 -3.84 3.02 13.50
CA LEU A 100 -2.90 4.14 13.36
C LEU A 100 -2.44 4.38 11.93
N ALA A 101 -2.35 3.32 11.12
CA ALA A 101 -1.82 3.42 9.76
C ALA A 101 -2.75 4.18 8.79
N GLU A 102 -4.05 4.33 9.11
CA GLU A 102 -5.05 5.02 8.28
C GLU A 102 -5.08 4.57 6.81
N VAL A 103 -4.66 3.34 6.53
CA VAL A 103 -4.67 2.78 5.17
C VAL A 103 -6.07 2.29 4.83
N VAL A 104 -6.62 2.80 3.74
CA VAL A 104 -8.05 2.74 3.37
C VAL A 104 -8.62 1.33 3.19
N ASP A 105 -7.80 0.31 2.95
CA ASP A 105 -8.28 -1.08 2.75
C ASP A 105 -7.34 -2.12 3.35
N LEU A 106 -7.36 -2.21 4.69
CA LEU A 106 -6.62 -3.27 5.40
C LEU A 106 -7.32 -4.65 5.37
N THR A 107 -8.47 -4.77 4.73
CA THR A 107 -9.16 -6.07 4.53
C THR A 107 -8.48 -6.90 3.44
N ASN A 108 -7.96 -6.26 2.39
CA ASN A 108 -7.28 -6.91 1.27
C ASN A 108 -5.76 -6.68 1.27
N THR A 109 -5.27 -5.79 2.14
CA THR A 109 -3.86 -5.47 2.28
C THR A 109 -3.28 -6.15 3.51
N THR A 110 -2.02 -6.52 3.44
CA THR A 110 -1.34 -7.21 4.54
C THR A 110 0.04 -6.60 4.74
N PHE A 111 0.55 -6.68 5.96
CA PHE A 111 1.91 -6.22 6.26
C PHE A 111 2.67 -7.23 7.13
N GLU A 112 3.97 -7.20 7.00
CA GLU A 112 4.91 -7.85 7.92
C GLU A 112 5.90 -6.79 8.40
N ALA A 113 6.14 -6.72 9.70
CA ALA A 113 7.09 -5.80 10.28
C ALA A 113 8.09 -6.53 11.17
N THR A 114 9.30 -6.03 11.18
CA THR A 114 10.36 -6.50 12.09
C THR A 114 10.86 -5.33 12.91
N ILE A 115 10.84 -5.48 14.24
CA ILE A 115 11.34 -4.52 15.21
C ILE A 115 12.49 -5.11 16.00
N SER A 116 13.38 -4.25 16.51
CA SER A 116 14.43 -4.67 17.43
C SER A 116 13.91 -4.81 18.86
N LYS A 117 14.66 -5.45 19.73
CA LYS A 117 14.36 -5.55 21.17
C LYS A 117 14.24 -4.19 21.86
N ASP A 118 14.87 -3.17 21.31
CA ASP A 118 14.81 -1.78 21.79
C ASP A 118 13.60 -1.00 21.22
N GLY A 119 12.61 -1.67 20.62
CA GLY A 119 11.43 -1.04 20.06
C GLY A 119 11.68 -0.22 18.77
N LYS A 120 12.80 -0.46 18.08
CA LYS A 120 13.10 0.23 16.82
C LYS A 120 12.69 -0.60 15.63
N LEU A 121 11.99 0.02 14.69
CA LEU A 121 11.66 -0.60 13.42
C LEU A 121 12.93 -0.91 12.61
N THR A 122 13.03 -2.11 12.07
CA THR A 122 14.13 -2.54 11.19
C THR A 122 13.67 -2.75 9.76
N GLU A 123 12.52 -3.37 9.55
CA GLU A 123 11.94 -3.63 8.23
C GLU A 123 10.41 -3.60 8.27
N VAL A 124 9.79 -3.11 7.21
CA VAL A 124 8.36 -3.30 6.94
C VAL A 124 8.17 -3.76 5.51
N LYS A 125 7.36 -4.77 5.33
CA LYS A 125 6.82 -5.20 4.03
C LYS A 125 5.33 -4.94 4.03
N TYR A 126 4.85 -4.23 3.04
CA TYR A 126 3.44 -3.94 2.85
C TYR A 126 2.98 -4.42 1.48
N ASN A 127 1.86 -5.13 1.45
CA ASN A 127 1.27 -5.67 0.24
C ASN A 127 -0.09 -5.02 -0.01
N SER A 128 -0.20 -4.30 -1.11
CA SER A 128 -1.45 -3.67 -1.57
C SER A 128 -2.34 -4.60 -2.41
N GLY A 129 -1.99 -5.88 -2.52
CA GLY A 129 -2.63 -6.84 -3.44
C GLY A 129 -1.97 -6.90 -4.81
N VAL A 130 -1.54 -5.78 -5.37
CA VAL A 130 -0.88 -5.69 -6.70
C VAL A 130 0.63 -5.55 -6.57
N TYR A 131 1.08 -4.78 -5.59
CA TYR A 131 2.50 -4.52 -5.31
C TYR A 131 2.82 -4.83 -3.86
N THR A 132 4.03 -5.32 -3.64
CA THR A 132 4.67 -5.40 -2.33
C THR A 132 5.76 -4.35 -2.27
N CYS A 133 5.74 -3.51 -1.25
CA CYS A 133 6.79 -2.55 -0.96
C CYS A 133 7.51 -2.96 0.33
N THR A 134 8.83 -3.01 0.27
CA THR A 134 9.70 -3.27 1.43
C THR A 134 10.42 -1.99 1.81
N TYR A 135 10.24 -1.54 3.04
CA TYR A 135 11.01 -0.48 3.66
C TYR A 135 12.08 -1.08 4.54
N ASN A 136 13.33 -0.70 4.32
CA ASN A 136 14.45 -1.04 5.19
C ASN A 136 14.88 0.20 5.99
N ALA A 137 14.69 0.16 7.31
CA ALA A 137 14.95 1.31 8.19
C ALA A 137 16.44 1.64 8.31
N THR A 138 17.33 0.64 8.20
CA THR A 138 18.79 0.84 8.25
C THR A 138 19.29 1.55 7.00
N LYS A 139 18.83 1.13 5.84
CA LYS A 139 19.20 1.73 4.54
C LYS A 139 18.37 2.97 4.19
N LYS A 140 17.22 3.17 4.84
CA LYS A 140 16.20 4.19 4.55
C LYS A 140 15.72 4.13 3.08
N THR A 141 15.58 2.92 2.55
CA THR A 141 15.19 2.66 1.15
C THR A 141 13.84 1.97 1.08
N TYR A 142 13.11 2.25 -0.02
CA TYR A 142 11.86 1.59 -0.38
C TYR A 142 12.08 0.82 -1.67
N GLU A 143 11.73 -0.46 -1.67
CA GLU A 143 11.78 -1.32 -2.85
C GLU A 143 10.38 -1.83 -3.16
N THR A 144 9.88 -1.58 -4.37
CA THR A 144 8.54 -1.98 -4.79
C THR A 144 8.61 -3.00 -5.92
N VAL A 145 8.01 -4.17 -5.70
CA VAL A 145 7.93 -5.26 -6.68
C VAL A 145 6.47 -5.65 -6.91
N LYS A 146 6.15 -6.29 -8.04
CA LYS A 146 4.83 -6.89 -8.22
C LYS A 146 4.62 -7.98 -7.18
N SER A 147 3.44 -7.97 -6.55
CA SER A 147 3.12 -8.94 -5.51
C SER A 147 3.01 -10.34 -6.11
N THR A 148 3.75 -11.28 -5.52
CA THR A 148 3.71 -12.70 -5.89
C THR A 148 3.11 -13.56 -4.78
N ASN A 149 3.14 -13.09 -3.54
CA ASN A 149 2.68 -13.81 -2.36
C ASN A 149 1.81 -12.91 -1.48
N LYS A 150 0.83 -13.53 -0.82
CA LYS A 150 0.05 -12.89 0.24
C LYS A 150 0.91 -12.88 1.51
N LEU A 151 1.20 -11.70 2.04
CA LEU A 151 1.82 -11.55 3.36
C LEU A 151 0.81 -11.90 4.46
N LEU A 152 1.30 -12.17 5.65
CA LEU A 152 0.49 -12.29 6.87
C LEU A 152 0.61 -10.99 7.66
N ASN A 153 -0.48 -10.57 8.32
CA ASN A 153 -0.37 -9.47 9.28
C ASN A 153 0.41 -9.97 10.49
N LYS A 154 1.67 -9.60 10.57
CA LYS A 154 2.60 -10.10 11.58
C LYS A 154 3.63 -9.04 11.97
N VAL A 155 3.96 -8.98 13.24
CA VAL A 155 5.12 -8.25 13.75
C VAL A 155 6.08 -9.23 14.42
N THR A 156 7.35 -9.17 14.06
CA THR A 156 8.39 -10.04 14.56
C THR A 156 9.46 -9.21 15.27
N ILE A 157 9.99 -9.72 16.38
CA ILE A 157 11.11 -9.10 17.08
C ILE A 157 12.40 -9.76 16.60
N SER A 158 13.36 -8.95 16.13
CA SER A 158 14.67 -9.45 15.70
C SER A 158 15.52 -9.83 16.93
N LYS A 159 16.23 -10.95 16.82
CA LYS A 159 17.20 -11.40 17.84
C LYS A 159 18.36 -10.44 18.00
#